data_85a308b16b54b8b47f231471c44056b6
#
_entry.id   85a308b16b54b8b47f231471c44056b6
#
_cell.length_a   1.000
_cell.length_b   1.000
_cell.length_c   1.000
_cell.angle_alpha   90.00
_cell.angle_beta   90.00
_cell.angle_gamma   90.00
#
_symmetry.space_group_name_H-M   'P 1'
#
loop_
_entity.id
_entity.type
_entity.pdbx_description
1 polymer ?
#
loop_
_entity_poly.entity_id
_entity_poly.type
_entity_poly.pdbx_seq_one_letter_code
_entity_poly.pdbx_strand_id
1 'polypeptide(L)'
;MNKRIKYPFFSAIVLSSIIYGEFKMLNSYVEKNENKINGSIVSEEGKKEDNEYATYTLKNDEHISESISVTETDENTKEADNIEETQTVEATEPVTQAKAPEITNESDKTYEFTQVDISYLDDALFIGDSRTSTLYEYAGWDNTDFYVEYGLTIWDVLDAPIASMPGSNEKISVYDGLSAKKYGKIYIMLGVNELGTGTADTYFEQFKTVISTIRELQPDAVIFIQSIMHVTDEIDHKGTYINNDEINARNDKIKTLADNKNVFYIDNNQLFDDPQTGKLNPDYTADGVHILARYVGDWQNFYLEHGIIK
;
A
#
# COMPACT_ATOMS: atom_id res chain seq x y z
N MET A 1 -13.30 36.35 23.62
CA MET A 1 -12.23 37.39 23.45
C MET A 1 -11.31 36.87 22.34
N ASN A 2 -11.51 37.34 21.11
CA ASN A 2 -10.71 36.90 19.96
C ASN A 2 -9.29 37.45 20.06
N LYS A 3 -8.32 36.62 20.25
CA LYS A 3 -6.90 36.99 20.10
C LYS A 3 -6.60 37.17 18.62
N ARG A 4 -6.53 38.42 18.16
CA ARG A 4 -6.02 38.78 16.83
C ARG A 4 -4.55 38.36 16.73
N ILE A 5 -4.21 37.61 15.68
CA ILE A 5 -2.84 37.27 15.31
C ILE A 5 -2.10 38.57 15.03
N LYS A 6 -1.07 38.86 15.85
CA LYS A 6 -0.36 40.15 15.84
C LYS A 6 0.63 40.33 14.68
N TYR A 7 0.93 39.29 13.90
CA TYR A 7 1.95 39.30 12.82
C TYR A 7 1.54 38.47 11.61
N PRO A 8 0.57 38.91 10.79
CA PRO A 8 0.16 38.17 9.59
C PRO A 8 1.29 38.05 8.54
N PHE A 9 2.20 39.02 8.49
CA PHE A 9 3.36 39.00 7.57
C PHE A 9 4.44 37.99 7.99
N PHE A 10 4.61 37.73 9.27
CA PHE A 10 5.59 36.73 9.75
C PHE A 10 5.12 35.31 9.46
N SER A 11 3.83 35.04 9.57
CA SER A 11 3.24 33.74 9.21
C SER A 11 3.35 33.45 7.70
N ALA A 12 3.19 34.47 6.85
CA ALA A 12 3.33 34.31 5.40
C ALA A 12 4.79 34.05 4.98
N ILE A 13 5.76 34.66 5.65
CA ILE A 13 7.20 34.45 5.37
C ILE A 13 7.65 33.06 5.83
N VAL A 14 7.17 32.59 6.98
CA VAL A 14 7.48 31.25 7.48
C VAL A 14 6.86 30.17 6.58
N LEU A 15 5.60 30.34 6.15
CA LEU A 15 4.95 29.43 5.20
C LEU A 15 5.67 29.41 3.85
N SER A 16 6.08 30.57 3.32
CA SER A 16 6.80 30.62 2.05
C SER A 16 8.21 30.02 2.13
N SER A 17 8.88 30.11 3.27
CA SER A 17 10.21 29.50 3.48
C SER A 17 10.13 27.98 3.64
N ILE A 18 9.04 27.44 4.22
CA ILE A 18 8.80 26.01 4.31
C ILE A 18 8.53 25.44 2.92
N ILE A 19 7.63 26.04 2.15
CA ILE A 19 7.32 25.62 0.77
C ILE A 19 8.57 25.71 -0.12
N TYR A 20 9.38 26.75 0.02
CA TYR A 20 10.64 26.90 -0.72
C TYR A 20 11.70 25.88 -0.27
N GLY A 21 11.73 25.52 1.01
CA GLY A 21 12.61 24.49 1.56
C GLY A 21 12.29 23.09 0.99
N GLU A 22 11.01 22.74 0.96
CA GLU A 22 10.52 21.48 0.41
C GLU A 22 10.78 21.36 -1.10
N PHE A 23 10.50 22.42 -1.87
CA PHE A 23 10.81 22.48 -3.30
C PHE A 23 12.32 22.36 -3.59
N LYS A 24 13.16 22.96 -2.75
CA LYS A 24 14.61 22.87 -2.88
C LYS A 24 15.16 21.51 -2.51
N MET A 25 14.54 20.82 -1.54
CA MET A 25 14.89 19.44 -1.17
C MET A 25 14.51 18.46 -2.27
N LEU A 26 13.30 18.59 -2.83
CA LEU A 26 12.84 17.76 -3.94
C LEU A 26 13.72 17.94 -5.17
N ASN A 27 14.04 19.17 -5.54
CA ASN A 27 14.97 19.45 -6.66
C ASN A 27 16.37 18.90 -6.38
N SER A 28 16.88 18.99 -5.15
CA SER A 28 18.19 18.45 -4.81
C SER A 28 18.21 16.91 -4.85
N TYR A 29 17.09 16.27 -4.52
CA TYR A 29 16.94 14.81 -4.62
C TYR A 29 16.87 14.36 -6.09
N VAL A 30 16.12 15.09 -6.92
CA VAL A 30 16.04 14.83 -8.36
C VAL A 30 17.43 15.04 -9.00
N GLU A 31 18.11 16.16 -8.74
CA GLU A 31 19.47 16.42 -9.23
C GLU A 31 20.50 15.39 -8.77
N LYS A 32 20.36 14.90 -7.52
CA LYS A 32 21.27 13.87 -6.98
C LYS A 32 21.09 12.52 -7.65
N ASN A 33 19.85 12.18 -8.01
CA ASN A 33 19.56 10.94 -8.74
C ASN A 33 19.90 11.07 -10.22
N GLU A 34 19.65 12.20 -10.87
CA GLU A 34 20.10 12.47 -12.24
C GLU A 34 21.62 12.46 -12.35
N ASN A 35 22.34 13.06 -11.40
CA ASN A 35 23.79 13.02 -11.35
C ASN A 35 24.34 11.60 -11.09
N LYS A 36 23.63 10.77 -10.35
CA LYS A 36 23.99 9.37 -10.11
C LYS A 36 23.83 8.53 -11.37
N ILE A 37 22.76 8.76 -12.13
CA ILE A 37 22.51 8.11 -13.42
C ILE A 37 23.52 8.61 -14.46
N ASN A 38 23.72 9.92 -14.58
CA ASN A 38 24.70 10.52 -15.50
C ASN A 38 26.15 10.18 -15.11
N GLY A 39 26.45 10.09 -13.82
CA GLY A 39 27.77 9.64 -13.34
C GLY A 39 28.07 8.19 -13.68
N SER A 40 27.05 7.31 -13.73
CA SER A 40 27.20 5.93 -14.19
C SER A 40 27.44 5.85 -15.70
N ILE A 41 26.79 6.72 -16.47
CA ILE A 41 26.94 6.78 -17.94
C ILE A 41 28.31 7.36 -18.33
N VAL A 42 28.80 8.39 -17.62
CA VAL A 42 30.12 9.02 -17.91
C VAL A 42 31.29 8.12 -17.51
N SER A 43 31.13 7.20 -16.56
CA SER A 43 32.16 6.23 -16.19
C SER A 43 32.35 5.13 -17.26
N GLU A 44 31.37 4.92 -18.15
CA GLU A 44 31.49 3.97 -19.29
C GLU A 44 31.99 4.60 -20.58
N GLU A 45 31.91 5.93 -20.78
CA GLU A 45 32.40 6.60 -21.99
C GLU A 45 33.91 6.92 -21.99
N GLY A 46 34.61 6.73 -20.89
CA GLY A 46 36.03 7.05 -20.72
C GLY A 46 37.03 6.02 -21.27
N LYS A 47 36.59 4.97 -21.94
CA LYS A 47 37.46 3.96 -22.60
C LYS A 47 36.99 3.68 -24.02
N LYS A 48 37.34 4.57 -24.93
CA LYS A 48 37.40 4.28 -26.37
C LYS A 48 38.84 4.16 -26.77
N GLU A 49 39.31 2.94 -26.88
CA GLU A 49 40.27 2.51 -27.91
C GLU A 49 39.98 1.06 -28.24
N ASP A 50 39.57 0.89 -29.49
CA ASP A 50 39.64 -0.27 -30.36
C ASP A 50 39.04 -1.61 -29.93
N ASN A 51 38.02 -1.98 -30.72
CA ASN A 51 37.62 -3.31 -31.16
C ASN A 51 36.42 -4.02 -30.54
N GLU A 52 35.57 -4.41 -31.50
CA GLU A 52 34.65 -5.56 -31.51
C GLU A 52 33.38 -5.49 -30.65
N TYR A 53 32.29 -5.60 -31.36
CA TYR A 53 30.95 -5.89 -30.87
C TYR A 53 30.98 -7.02 -29.83
N ALA A 54 30.85 -6.68 -28.58
CA ALA A 54 30.57 -7.67 -27.51
C ALA A 54 29.08 -7.80 -27.34
N THR A 55 28.52 -8.85 -27.89
CA THR A 55 27.22 -9.40 -27.54
C THR A 55 27.28 -9.96 -26.11
N TYR A 56 26.54 -9.37 -25.19
CA TYR A 56 26.38 -9.93 -23.86
C TYR A 56 25.47 -11.16 -23.95
N THR A 57 26.09 -12.33 -23.98
CA THR A 57 25.42 -13.61 -23.72
C THR A 57 25.38 -13.80 -22.21
N LEU A 58 24.19 -13.90 -21.64
CA LEU A 58 24.00 -14.36 -20.26
C LEU A 58 24.54 -15.79 -20.18
N LYS A 59 25.58 -15.98 -19.40
CA LYS A 59 26.03 -17.31 -18.99
C LYS A 59 25.08 -17.82 -17.92
N ASN A 60 24.27 -18.79 -18.31
CA ASN A 60 23.64 -19.69 -17.37
C ASN A 60 24.72 -20.66 -16.89
N ASP A 61 25.00 -20.65 -15.60
CA ASP A 61 25.74 -21.74 -14.96
C ASP A 61 24.81 -22.95 -14.85
N GLU A 62 25.05 -23.90 -15.72
CA GLU A 62 24.55 -25.28 -15.59
C GLU A 62 25.30 -25.98 -14.45
N HIS A 63 24.58 -26.56 -13.53
CA HIS A 63 24.82 -27.85 -12.88
C HIS A 63 23.69 -28.06 -11.87
N ILE A 64 22.75 -28.93 -12.15
CA ILE A 64 22.72 -30.36 -11.80
C ILE A 64 21.53 -30.99 -12.53
N SER A 65 21.82 -31.94 -13.37
CA SER A 65 20.87 -32.88 -13.94
C SER A 65 20.80 -34.12 -13.03
N GLU A 66 19.63 -34.45 -12.52
CA GLU A 66 19.30 -35.83 -12.21
C GLU A 66 17.94 -36.18 -12.81
N SER A 67 18.03 -37.13 -13.70
CA SER A 67 16.99 -37.75 -14.46
C SER A 67 16.12 -38.62 -13.56
N ILE A 68 14.79 -38.44 -13.61
CA ILE A 68 13.83 -39.49 -13.26
C ILE A 68 12.95 -39.76 -14.48
N SER A 69 13.06 -40.97 -14.97
CA SER A 69 12.36 -41.53 -16.11
C SER A 69 10.86 -41.68 -15.86
N VAL A 70 10.10 -41.23 -16.86
CA VAL A 70 8.68 -41.49 -16.99
C VAL A 70 8.53 -42.94 -17.51
N THR A 71 7.71 -43.72 -16.86
CA THR A 71 7.09 -44.91 -17.45
C THR A 71 5.59 -44.71 -17.52
N GLU A 72 5.12 -44.55 -18.75
CA GLU A 72 3.74 -44.71 -19.11
C GLU A 72 3.35 -46.21 -19.01
N THR A 73 2.17 -46.46 -18.49
CA THR A 73 1.41 -47.65 -18.83
C THR A 73 -0.06 -47.30 -18.92
N ASP A 74 -0.54 -47.49 -20.13
CA ASP A 74 -1.93 -47.47 -20.58
C ASP A 74 -2.74 -48.65 -20.05
N GLU A 75 -4.03 -48.53 -20.30
CA GLU A 75 -5.11 -49.54 -20.44
C GLU A 75 -5.98 -49.81 -19.21
N ASN A 76 -7.21 -49.62 -19.26
CA ASN A 76 -8.34 -49.87 -20.19
C ASN A 76 -9.53 -50.50 -19.43
N THR A 77 -10.71 -49.91 -19.65
CA THR A 77 -12.04 -50.51 -19.76
C THR A 77 -12.67 -51.42 -18.70
N LYS A 78 -13.87 -51.11 -18.34
CA LYS A 78 -15.24 -51.68 -18.60
C LYS A 78 -16.18 -51.46 -17.42
N GLU A 79 -17.26 -50.77 -17.70
CA GLU A 79 -18.66 -51.17 -17.89
C GLU A 79 -19.39 -51.87 -16.74
N ALA A 80 -20.48 -51.18 -16.37
CA ALA A 80 -21.86 -51.62 -16.16
C ALA A 80 -22.18 -52.43 -14.91
N ASP A 81 -23.14 -52.06 -14.13
CA ASP A 81 -24.54 -52.43 -14.33
C ASP A 81 -25.50 -51.73 -13.34
N ASN A 82 -26.66 -51.48 -13.86
CA ASN A 82 -27.93 -51.10 -13.32
C ASN A 82 -28.43 -51.99 -12.17
N ILE A 83 -29.08 -51.45 -11.14
CA ILE A 83 -30.31 -52.04 -10.60
C ILE A 83 -31.16 -50.87 -10.04
N GLU A 84 -32.31 -50.67 -10.66
CA GLU A 84 -33.51 -50.02 -10.18
C GLU A 84 -34.15 -50.84 -9.06
N GLU A 85 -34.52 -50.23 -7.98
CA GLU A 85 -35.63 -50.73 -7.15
C GLU A 85 -36.45 -49.58 -6.57
N THR A 86 -37.64 -49.47 -7.12
CA THR A 86 -38.74 -48.64 -6.74
C THR A 86 -39.42 -49.23 -5.49
N GLN A 87 -39.54 -48.48 -4.41
CA GLN A 87 -40.59 -48.74 -3.43
C GLN A 87 -41.24 -47.43 -2.97
N THR A 88 -42.48 -47.33 -3.28
CA THR A 88 -43.49 -46.37 -2.83
C THR A 88 -43.88 -46.68 -1.39
N VAL A 89 -43.85 -45.74 -0.49
CA VAL A 89 -44.70 -45.78 0.75
C VAL A 89 -45.04 -44.37 1.21
N GLU A 90 -46.28 -44.07 1.19
CA GLU A 90 -47.19 -43.34 2.09
C GLU A 90 -46.77 -42.00 2.74
N ALA A 91 -47.62 -41.03 2.45
CA ALA A 91 -47.68 -39.70 3.07
C ALA A 91 -48.01 -39.79 4.56
N THR A 92 -47.20 -39.11 5.38
CA THR A 92 -47.58 -38.69 6.73
C THR A 92 -47.32 -37.18 6.88
N GLU A 93 -48.22 -36.51 7.60
CA GLU A 93 -48.39 -35.07 7.77
C GLU A 93 -47.16 -34.32 8.31
N PRO A 94 -47.09 -32.97 8.13
CA PRO A 94 -45.87 -32.21 8.41
C PRO A 94 -45.70 -31.95 9.89
N VAL A 95 -44.68 -32.55 10.49
CA VAL A 95 -44.13 -32.14 11.78
C VAL A 95 -43.40 -30.83 11.58
N THR A 96 -43.87 -29.80 12.27
CA THR A 96 -43.20 -28.49 12.36
C THR A 96 -41.81 -28.69 12.99
N GLN A 97 -40.79 -28.76 12.14
CA GLN A 97 -39.41 -28.74 12.57
C GLN A 97 -39.06 -27.32 13.06
N ALA A 98 -38.77 -27.19 14.34
CA ALA A 98 -38.13 -26.03 14.90
C ALA A 98 -36.80 -25.82 14.17
N LYS A 99 -36.64 -24.63 13.55
CA LYS A 99 -35.43 -24.21 12.88
C LYS A 99 -34.27 -24.32 13.87
N ALA A 100 -33.33 -25.21 13.62
CA ALA A 100 -32.07 -25.27 14.37
C ALA A 100 -31.37 -23.90 14.27
N PRO A 101 -30.73 -23.42 15.35
CA PRO A 101 -29.96 -22.17 15.25
C PRO A 101 -28.88 -22.35 14.16
N GLU A 102 -28.88 -21.48 13.20
CA GLU A 102 -27.79 -21.34 12.24
C GLU A 102 -26.54 -21.06 13.05
N ILE A 103 -25.62 -22.03 13.12
CA ILE A 103 -24.28 -21.82 13.63
C ILE A 103 -23.56 -21.06 12.51
N THR A 104 -23.66 -19.74 12.55
CA THR A 104 -22.76 -18.89 11.74
C THR A 104 -21.37 -19.08 12.31
N ASN A 105 -20.51 -19.76 11.56
CA ASN A 105 -19.09 -19.82 11.90
C ASN A 105 -18.55 -18.40 11.94
N GLU A 106 -18.03 -17.97 13.07
CA GLU A 106 -17.45 -16.63 13.29
C GLU A 106 -16.33 -16.33 12.27
N SER A 107 -15.74 -17.37 11.68
CA SER A 107 -14.72 -17.29 10.60
C SER A 107 -15.24 -16.68 9.29
N ASP A 108 -16.56 -16.60 9.07
CA ASP A 108 -17.12 -16.14 7.78
C ASP A 108 -17.70 -14.72 7.85
N LYS A 109 -17.63 -14.08 9.03
CA LYS A 109 -18.14 -12.73 9.22
C LYS A 109 -17.24 -11.71 8.49
N THR A 110 -17.84 -10.92 7.60
CA THR A 110 -17.25 -9.73 7.01
C THR A 110 -17.75 -8.47 7.68
N TYR A 111 -17.00 -7.39 7.56
CA TYR A 111 -17.33 -6.10 8.16
C TYR A 111 -17.38 -5.04 7.09
N GLU A 112 -18.23 -4.04 7.29
CA GLU A 112 -18.38 -2.88 6.44
C GLU A 112 -17.81 -1.65 7.13
N PHE A 113 -17.42 -0.66 6.35
CA PHE A 113 -16.99 0.64 6.87
C PHE A 113 -18.14 1.31 7.62
N THR A 114 -17.79 1.96 8.72
CA THR A 114 -18.72 2.70 9.56
C THR A 114 -18.08 3.98 10.09
N GLN A 115 -18.92 4.97 10.38
CA GLN A 115 -18.48 6.21 11.01
C GLN A 115 -17.97 5.94 12.43
N VAL A 116 -16.80 6.47 12.73
CA VAL A 116 -16.15 6.42 14.04
C VAL A 116 -15.73 7.83 14.49
N ASP A 117 -15.37 7.98 15.75
CA ASP A 117 -14.80 9.22 16.27
C ASP A 117 -13.26 9.21 16.25
N ILE A 118 -12.64 10.35 16.56
CA ILE A 118 -11.19 10.53 16.47
C ILE A 118 -10.41 9.58 17.38
N SER A 119 -10.97 9.14 18.51
CA SER A 119 -10.30 8.20 19.41
C SER A 119 -10.09 6.82 18.78
N TYR A 120 -10.77 6.54 17.68
CA TYR A 120 -10.51 5.35 16.87
C TYR A 120 -9.07 5.28 16.38
N LEU A 121 -8.41 6.41 16.19
CA LEU A 121 -7.02 6.49 15.72
C LEU A 121 -5.98 6.42 16.86
N ASP A 122 -6.38 6.40 18.14
CA ASP A 122 -5.46 6.45 19.28
C ASP A 122 -4.50 5.26 19.37
N ASP A 123 -4.84 4.11 18.83
CA ASP A 123 -3.99 2.91 18.77
C ASP A 123 -3.58 2.57 17.33
N ALA A 124 -3.63 3.55 16.43
CA ALA A 124 -3.29 3.37 15.05
C ALA A 124 -1.79 3.59 14.76
N LEU A 125 -1.31 2.91 13.74
CA LEU A 125 -0.03 3.13 13.10
C LEU A 125 -0.24 3.47 11.63
N PHE A 126 0.38 4.55 11.17
CA PHE A 126 0.46 4.88 9.74
C PHE A 126 1.86 4.59 9.22
N ILE A 127 1.95 3.77 8.17
CA ILE A 127 3.19 3.42 7.47
C ILE A 127 3.11 4.00 6.06
N GLY A 128 4.13 4.78 5.65
CA GLY A 128 4.10 5.34 4.31
C GLY A 128 5.28 6.21 3.94
N ASP A 129 5.19 6.75 2.73
CA ASP A 129 6.18 7.62 2.12
C ASP A 129 5.91 9.11 2.38
N SER A 130 6.50 9.97 1.55
CA SER A 130 6.34 11.44 1.63
C SER A 130 4.87 11.91 1.58
N ARG A 131 3.97 11.15 0.98
CA ARG A 131 2.54 11.50 0.94
C ARG A 131 1.90 11.32 2.32
N THR A 132 2.30 10.30 3.07
CA THR A 132 1.85 10.07 4.45
C THR A 132 2.46 11.07 5.42
N SER A 133 3.62 11.66 5.11
CA SER A 133 4.28 12.68 5.95
C SER A 133 3.40 13.91 6.19
N THR A 134 2.52 14.26 5.26
CA THR A 134 1.56 15.36 5.44
C THR A 134 0.65 15.12 6.65
N LEU A 135 0.20 13.88 6.85
CA LEU A 135 -0.58 13.52 8.05
C LEU A 135 0.28 13.60 9.32
N TYR A 136 1.48 13.04 9.27
CA TYR A 136 2.42 13.09 10.39
C TYR A 136 2.71 14.51 10.86
N GLU A 137 2.90 15.44 9.93
CA GLU A 137 3.30 16.82 10.25
C GLU A 137 2.12 17.70 10.67
N TYR A 138 0.92 17.45 10.16
CA TYR A 138 -0.18 18.43 10.28
C TYR A 138 -1.47 17.88 10.91
N ALA A 139 -1.62 16.57 11.14
CA ALA A 139 -2.85 16.03 11.70
C ALA A 139 -3.03 16.30 13.20
N GLY A 140 -1.92 16.38 13.95
CA GLY A 140 -1.96 16.64 15.41
C GLY A 140 -2.61 15.51 16.20
N TRP A 141 -2.44 14.26 15.75
CA TRP A 141 -2.98 13.07 16.44
C TRP A 141 -1.97 12.57 17.49
N ASP A 142 -2.19 12.93 18.75
CA ASP A 142 -1.21 12.74 19.82
C ASP A 142 -0.93 11.26 20.17
N ASN A 143 -1.89 10.35 19.92
CA ASN A 143 -1.80 8.95 20.31
C ASN A 143 -1.60 8.00 19.11
N THR A 144 -1.45 8.55 17.90
CA THR A 144 -1.23 7.82 16.66
C THR A 144 0.26 7.75 16.36
N ASP A 145 0.77 6.58 16.03
CA ASP A 145 2.17 6.41 15.61
C ASP A 145 2.30 6.56 14.08
N PHE A 146 3.47 7.04 13.66
CA PHE A 146 3.81 7.19 12.25
C PHE A 146 5.21 6.63 11.97
N TYR A 147 5.29 5.69 11.03
CA TYR A 147 6.52 5.16 10.46
C TYR A 147 6.59 5.66 9.01
N VAL A 148 7.14 6.84 8.83
CA VAL A 148 7.15 7.55 7.55
C VAL A 148 8.55 8.01 7.18
N GLU A 149 8.88 7.90 5.90
CA GLU A 149 10.13 8.37 5.32
C GLU A 149 9.94 8.82 3.87
N TYR A 150 10.59 9.93 3.50
CA TYR A 150 10.58 10.40 2.12
C TYR A 150 11.30 9.41 1.20
N GLY A 151 10.61 9.01 0.12
CA GLY A 151 11.17 8.04 -0.82
C GLY A 151 11.08 6.58 -0.36
N LEU A 152 10.40 6.30 0.77
CA LEU A 152 10.19 4.93 1.23
C LEU A 152 9.49 4.10 0.16
N THR A 153 9.97 2.88 -0.03
CA THR A 153 9.43 1.92 -0.99
C THR A 153 8.92 0.66 -0.31
N ILE A 154 8.08 -0.09 -1.01
CA ILE A 154 7.61 -1.39 -0.53
C ILE A 154 8.76 -2.41 -0.41
N TRP A 155 9.86 -2.19 -1.14
CA TRP A 155 11.04 -3.05 -1.11
C TRP A 155 11.82 -2.92 0.20
N ASP A 156 11.85 -1.70 0.77
CA ASP A 156 12.71 -1.34 1.90
C ASP A 156 11.93 -1.21 3.21
N VAL A 157 10.60 -1.14 3.16
CA VAL A 157 9.76 -0.71 4.29
C VAL A 157 10.00 -1.48 5.58
N LEU A 158 10.15 -2.81 5.53
CA LEU A 158 10.33 -3.61 6.74
C LEU A 158 11.69 -3.38 7.42
N ASP A 159 12.72 -3.09 6.62
CA ASP A 159 14.10 -2.89 7.11
C ASP A 159 14.40 -1.42 7.42
N ALA A 160 13.53 -0.47 7.00
CA ALA A 160 13.73 0.95 7.20
C ALA A 160 13.81 1.30 8.70
N PRO A 161 14.89 1.98 9.17
CA PRO A 161 15.11 2.31 10.59
C PRO A 161 14.32 3.56 11.01
N ILE A 162 13.02 3.54 10.84
CA ILE A 162 12.10 4.69 11.07
C ILE A 162 11.19 4.51 12.27
N ALA A 163 11.01 3.29 12.75
CA ALA A 163 10.29 3.02 13.99
C ALA A 163 11.09 3.52 15.21
N SER A 164 10.40 3.80 16.30
CA SER A 164 11.05 4.16 17.56
C SER A 164 10.93 3.00 18.55
N MET A 165 12.04 2.66 19.21
CA MET A 165 12.03 1.70 20.30
C MET A 165 11.15 2.23 21.44
N PRO A 166 10.17 1.49 21.96
CA PRO A 166 9.34 1.93 23.06
C PRO A 166 10.18 2.38 24.28
N GLY A 167 9.94 3.61 24.74
CA GLY A 167 10.67 4.21 25.87
C GLY A 167 12.10 4.68 25.54
N SER A 168 12.49 4.75 24.27
CA SER A 168 13.80 5.20 23.80
C SER A 168 13.64 6.08 22.56
N ASN A 169 14.66 6.91 22.28
CA ASN A 169 14.77 7.67 21.03
C ASN A 169 15.55 6.88 19.95
N GLU A 170 15.93 5.65 20.24
CA GLU A 170 16.62 4.79 19.28
C GLU A 170 15.70 4.43 18.14
N LYS A 171 16.20 4.59 16.91
CA LYS A 171 15.50 4.17 15.70
C LYS A 171 15.81 2.71 15.41
N ILE A 172 14.76 1.96 15.16
CA ILE A 172 14.80 0.52 14.84
C ILE A 172 14.06 0.28 13.52
N SER A 173 14.22 -0.90 12.95
CA SER A 173 13.49 -1.27 11.74
C SER A 173 11.98 -1.26 11.97
N VAL A 174 11.20 -1.09 10.91
CA VAL A 174 9.73 -1.22 10.97
C VAL A 174 9.34 -2.62 11.48
N TYR A 175 10.08 -3.66 11.05
CA TYR A 175 9.87 -5.03 11.53
C TYR A 175 10.04 -5.13 13.06
N ASP A 176 11.11 -4.58 13.61
CA ASP A 176 11.35 -4.57 15.05
C ASP A 176 10.31 -3.72 15.79
N GLY A 177 9.92 -2.57 15.23
CA GLY A 177 8.88 -1.71 15.78
C GLY A 177 7.54 -2.42 15.89
N LEU A 178 7.13 -3.12 14.83
CA LEU A 178 5.93 -3.96 14.82
C LEU A 178 6.01 -5.15 15.79
N SER A 179 7.21 -5.65 16.04
CA SER A 179 7.43 -6.71 17.03
C SER A 179 7.35 -6.18 18.48
N ALA A 180 7.79 -4.94 18.70
CA ALA A 180 7.93 -4.35 20.03
C ALA A 180 6.65 -3.70 20.57
N LYS A 181 5.76 -3.22 19.71
CA LYS A 181 4.49 -2.54 20.08
C LYS A 181 3.31 -3.17 19.33
N LYS A 182 2.15 -3.29 20.01
CA LYS A 182 0.89 -3.74 19.41
C LYS A 182 0.03 -2.54 19.04
N TYR A 183 -0.66 -2.69 17.91
CA TYR A 183 -1.57 -1.70 17.36
C TYR A 183 -2.95 -2.31 17.15
N GLY A 184 -3.99 -1.52 17.33
CA GLY A 184 -5.36 -1.93 16.96
C GLY A 184 -5.62 -1.77 15.48
N LYS A 185 -4.96 -0.79 14.86
CA LYS A 185 -5.12 -0.48 13.43
C LYS A 185 -3.78 -0.15 12.78
N ILE A 186 -3.58 -0.59 11.55
CA ILE A 186 -2.39 -0.29 10.75
C ILE A 186 -2.84 0.17 9.36
N TYR A 187 -2.47 1.38 9.02
CA TYR A 187 -2.71 1.98 7.70
C TYR A 187 -1.40 1.97 6.92
N ILE A 188 -1.41 1.46 5.69
CA ILE A 188 -0.21 1.43 4.83
C ILE A 188 -0.49 2.03 3.46
N MET A 189 0.33 2.99 3.05
CA MET A 189 0.31 3.63 1.73
C MET A 189 1.74 3.76 1.19
N LEU A 190 2.06 2.95 0.18
CA LEU A 190 3.33 2.98 -0.56
C LEU A 190 3.06 2.68 -2.03
N GLY A 191 3.92 3.10 -2.94
CA GLY A 191 3.83 2.70 -4.33
C GLY A 191 4.15 3.77 -5.37
N VAL A 192 4.17 5.05 -5.00
CA VAL A 192 4.54 6.11 -5.96
C VAL A 192 6.03 6.11 -6.27
N ASN A 193 6.87 5.76 -5.30
CA ASN A 193 8.32 5.72 -5.45
C ASN A 193 8.80 4.48 -6.20
N GLU A 194 7.97 3.47 -6.32
CA GLU A 194 8.22 2.22 -7.06
C GLU A 194 7.86 2.33 -8.55
N LEU A 195 7.16 3.40 -8.94
CA LEU A 195 6.85 3.62 -10.35
C LEU A 195 8.15 3.73 -11.15
N GLY A 196 8.23 3.01 -12.26
CA GLY A 196 9.47 2.90 -13.04
C GLY A 196 10.44 1.81 -12.54
N THR A 197 10.13 1.11 -11.45
CA THR A 197 10.94 0.00 -10.94
C THR A 197 10.08 -1.27 -10.85
N GLY A 198 10.48 -2.31 -11.58
CA GLY A 198 9.70 -3.54 -11.64
C GLY A 198 8.37 -3.37 -12.39
N THR A 199 7.48 -4.32 -12.20
CA THR A 199 6.13 -4.35 -12.79
C THR A 199 5.07 -4.30 -11.69
N ALA A 200 3.81 -4.08 -12.05
CA ALA A 200 2.70 -4.17 -11.11
C ALA A 200 2.62 -5.57 -10.46
N ASP A 201 3.05 -6.64 -11.14
CA ASP A 201 3.11 -7.99 -10.58
C ASP A 201 4.20 -8.12 -9.51
N THR A 202 5.42 -7.68 -9.79
CA THR A 202 6.52 -7.75 -8.82
C THR A 202 6.23 -6.88 -7.60
N TYR A 203 5.66 -5.70 -7.81
CA TYR A 203 5.19 -4.83 -6.73
C TYR A 203 4.13 -5.52 -5.87
N PHE A 204 3.14 -6.16 -6.49
CA PHE A 204 2.07 -6.87 -5.79
C PHE A 204 2.60 -8.01 -4.91
N GLU A 205 3.51 -8.84 -5.42
CA GLU A 205 4.08 -9.96 -4.64
C GLU A 205 4.87 -9.44 -3.43
N GLN A 206 5.60 -8.34 -3.57
CA GLN A 206 6.28 -7.73 -2.44
C GLN A 206 5.28 -7.12 -1.45
N PHE A 207 4.26 -6.40 -1.94
CA PHE A 207 3.22 -5.82 -1.09
C PHE A 207 2.50 -6.91 -0.28
N LYS A 208 2.15 -8.01 -0.91
CA LYS A 208 1.55 -9.18 -0.29
C LYS A 208 2.47 -9.78 0.80
N THR A 209 3.78 -9.85 0.54
CA THR A 209 4.77 -10.29 1.55
C THR A 209 4.76 -9.37 2.76
N VAL A 210 4.76 -8.05 2.55
CA VAL A 210 4.71 -7.05 3.63
C VAL A 210 3.43 -7.19 4.44
N ILE A 211 2.26 -7.30 3.79
CA ILE A 211 0.98 -7.50 4.49
C ILE A 211 0.97 -8.81 5.30
N SER A 212 1.51 -9.89 4.75
CA SER A 212 1.62 -11.17 5.46
C SER A 212 2.50 -11.04 6.71
N THR A 213 3.64 -10.36 6.60
CA THR A 213 4.54 -10.10 7.75
C THR A 213 3.84 -9.24 8.81
N ILE A 214 3.13 -8.17 8.40
CA ILE A 214 2.36 -7.34 9.33
C ILE A 214 1.30 -8.20 10.03
N ARG A 215 0.59 -9.07 9.33
CA ARG A 215 -0.42 -9.97 9.90
C ARG A 215 0.18 -10.93 10.93
N GLU A 216 1.35 -11.50 10.67
CA GLU A 216 2.04 -12.39 11.59
C GLU A 216 2.47 -11.66 12.87
N LEU A 217 3.00 -10.45 12.75
CA LEU A 217 3.46 -9.64 13.88
C LEU A 217 2.29 -9.00 14.65
N GLN A 218 1.17 -8.73 14.00
CA GLN A 218 0.01 -7.97 14.51
C GLN A 218 -1.30 -8.72 14.22
N PRO A 219 -1.51 -9.93 14.79
CA PRO A 219 -2.62 -10.80 14.43
C PRO A 219 -4.01 -10.21 14.76
N ASP A 220 -4.07 -9.31 15.74
CA ASP A 220 -5.32 -8.69 16.21
C ASP A 220 -5.62 -7.35 15.54
N ALA A 221 -4.66 -6.77 14.83
CA ALA A 221 -4.82 -5.48 14.17
C ALA A 221 -5.76 -5.55 12.96
N VAL A 222 -6.54 -4.49 12.75
CA VAL A 222 -7.21 -4.23 11.48
C VAL A 222 -6.20 -3.55 10.55
N ILE A 223 -5.97 -4.11 9.37
CA ILE A 223 -5.05 -3.56 8.38
C ILE A 223 -5.84 -2.84 7.31
N PHE A 224 -5.49 -1.58 7.06
CA PHE A 224 -6.04 -0.77 5.98
C PHE A 224 -4.96 -0.56 4.91
N ILE A 225 -5.10 -1.25 3.80
CA ILE A 225 -4.33 -0.98 2.58
C ILE A 225 -4.95 0.26 1.94
N GLN A 226 -4.16 1.29 1.73
CA GLN A 226 -4.61 2.51 1.09
C GLN A 226 -4.21 2.51 -0.39
N SER A 227 -5.05 3.07 -1.25
CA SER A 227 -4.69 3.29 -2.65
C SER A 227 -3.45 4.17 -2.76
N ILE A 228 -2.60 3.89 -3.73
CA ILE A 228 -1.65 4.88 -4.24
C ILE A 228 -2.48 6.02 -4.83
N MET A 229 -2.32 7.23 -4.32
CA MET A 229 -3.05 8.39 -4.83
C MET A 229 -2.60 8.72 -6.26
N HIS A 230 -3.54 9.12 -7.08
CA HIS A 230 -3.26 9.62 -8.43
C HIS A 230 -2.38 10.86 -8.39
N VAL A 231 -1.83 11.20 -9.53
CA VAL A 231 -1.16 12.47 -9.79
C VAL A 231 -2.03 13.34 -10.70
N THR A 232 -1.75 14.64 -10.73
CA THR A 232 -2.48 15.56 -11.63
C THR A 232 -2.25 15.23 -13.09
N ASP A 233 -3.13 15.72 -13.96
CA ASP A 233 -3.02 15.57 -15.41
C ASP A 233 -1.67 16.08 -15.95
N GLU A 234 -1.15 17.17 -15.38
CA GLU A 234 0.16 17.71 -15.74
C GLU A 234 1.30 16.72 -15.48
N ILE A 235 1.31 16.10 -14.31
CA ILE A 235 2.35 15.11 -13.95
C ILE A 235 2.20 13.84 -14.77
N ASP A 236 0.97 13.34 -14.94
CA ASP A 236 0.64 12.15 -15.70
C ASP A 236 1.15 12.22 -17.16
N HIS A 237 1.05 13.40 -17.80
CA HIS A 237 1.50 13.63 -19.16
C HIS A 237 2.95 14.14 -19.29
N LYS A 238 3.70 14.26 -18.20
CA LYS A 238 5.06 14.80 -18.20
C LYS A 238 6.08 13.88 -18.86
N GLY A 239 5.69 12.64 -19.18
CA GLY A 239 6.55 11.66 -19.84
C GLY A 239 7.61 11.05 -18.92
N THR A 240 7.42 11.17 -17.62
CA THR A 240 8.22 10.48 -16.60
C THR A 240 7.66 9.09 -16.33
N TYR A 241 8.29 8.33 -15.44
CA TYR A 241 7.79 7.03 -14.98
C TYR A 241 6.57 7.16 -14.06
N ILE A 242 6.27 8.36 -13.54
CA ILE A 242 5.09 8.62 -12.69
C ILE A 242 3.91 8.89 -13.61
N ASN A 243 2.95 7.97 -13.65
CA ASN A 243 1.73 8.09 -14.43
C ASN A 243 0.57 7.31 -13.79
N ASN A 244 -0.66 7.72 -14.10
CA ASN A 244 -1.85 7.15 -13.47
C ASN A 244 -2.21 5.75 -14.00
N ASP A 245 -1.79 5.36 -15.18
CA ASP A 245 -1.99 4.00 -15.69
C ASP A 245 -1.22 2.99 -14.84
N GLU A 246 0.04 3.27 -14.53
CA GLU A 246 0.87 2.44 -13.65
C GLU A 246 0.39 2.46 -12.19
N ILE A 247 -0.14 3.59 -11.71
CA ILE A 247 -0.78 3.69 -10.40
C ILE A 247 -2.01 2.79 -10.35
N ASN A 248 -2.90 2.88 -11.33
CA ASN A 248 -4.11 2.07 -11.41
C ASN A 248 -3.79 0.58 -11.48
N ALA A 249 -2.82 0.18 -12.31
CA ALA A 249 -2.40 -1.21 -12.42
C ALA A 249 -1.93 -1.81 -11.08
N ARG A 250 -1.29 -1.03 -10.23
CA ARG A 250 -0.88 -1.44 -8.88
C ARG A 250 -2.05 -1.43 -7.90
N ASN A 251 -2.89 -0.39 -7.93
CA ASN A 251 -4.08 -0.28 -7.09
C ASN A 251 -5.04 -1.45 -7.31
N ASP A 252 -5.31 -1.82 -8.56
CA ASP A 252 -6.17 -2.96 -8.90
C ASP A 252 -5.66 -4.26 -8.29
N LYS A 253 -4.33 -4.43 -8.22
CA LYS A 253 -3.73 -5.62 -7.61
C LYS A 253 -3.79 -5.59 -6.09
N ILE A 254 -3.33 -4.53 -5.43
CA ILE A 254 -3.30 -4.49 -3.96
C ILE A 254 -4.71 -4.50 -3.35
N LYS A 255 -5.71 -3.96 -4.05
CA LYS A 255 -7.12 -4.05 -3.67
C LYS A 255 -7.58 -5.49 -3.47
N THR A 256 -7.04 -6.44 -4.24
CA THR A 256 -7.40 -7.86 -4.13
C THR A 256 -6.94 -8.53 -2.83
N LEU A 257 -6.07 -7.89 -2.06
CA LEU A 257 -5.62 -8.39 -0.75
C LEU A 257 -6.65 -8.14 0.36
N ALA A 258 -7.64 -7.29 0.13
CA ALA A 258 -8.70 -7.02 1.09
C ALA A 258 -9.61 -8.25 1.22
N ASP A 259 -9.76 -8.76 2.44
CA ASP A 259 -10.64 -9.88 2.79
C ASP A 259 -11.95 -9.43 3.45
N ASN A 260 -12.08 -8.13 3.74
CA ASN A 260 -13.17 -7.52 4.50
C ASN A 260 -13.42 -8.16 5.89
N LYS A 261 -12.40 -8.80 6.44
CA LYS A 261 -12.40 -9.41 7.78
C LYS A 261 -11.31 -8.79 8.65
N ASN A 262 -10.09 -8.79 8.16
CA ASN A 262 -8.91 -8.28 8.86
C ASN A 262 -8.11 -7.29 8.00
N VAL A 263 -8.24 -7.38 6.69
CA VAL A 263 -7.58 -6.51 5.71
C VAL A 263 -8.66 -5.80 4.89
N PHE A 264 -8.59 -4.48 4.86
CA PHE A 264 -9.54 -3.62 4.16
C PHE A 264 -8.78 -2.74 3.17
N TYR A 265 -9.47 -2.30 2.13
CA TYR A 265 -8.90 -1.38 1.15
C TYR A 265 -9.62 -0.04 1.22
N ILE A 266 -8.87 1.04 1.44
CA ILE A 266 -9.36 2.42 1.43
C ILE A 266 -8.84 3.10 0.17
N ASP A 267 -9.75 3.64 -0.63
CA ASP A 267 -9.43 4.34 -1.86
C ASP A 267 -9.40 5.86 -1.64
N ASN A 268 -8.22 6.39 -1.31
CA ASN A 268 -8.01 7.82 -1.11
C ASN A 268 -8.32 8.65 -2.37
N ASN A 269 -8.31 8.06 -3.56
CA ASN A 269 -8.64 8.73 -4.80
C ASN A 269 -10.10 9.22 -4.84
N GLN A 270 -11.00 8.56 -4.09
CA GLN A 270 -12.39 9.02 -3.94
C GLN A 270 -12.50 10.39 -3.27
N LEU A 271 -11.52 10.76 -2.43
CA LEU A 271 -11.49 12.07 -1.77
C LEU A 271 -10.80 13.13 -2.62
N PHE A 272 -9.73 12.78 -3.31
CA PHE A 272 -8.81 13.75 -3.88
C PHE A 272 -8.91 13.91 -5.40
N ASP A 273 -9.56 13.00 -6.10
CA ASP A 273 -9.67 13.10 -7.55
C ASP A 273 -10.73 14.12 -7.98
N ASP A 274 -10.46 14.75 -9.10
CA ASP A 274 -11.46 15.46 -9.85
C ASP A 274 -12.43 14.44 -10.50
N PRO A 275 -13.72 14.49 -10.17
CA PRO A 275 -14.69 13.51 -10.65
C PRO A 275 -14.90 13.54 -12.19
N GLN A 276 -14.42 14.57 -12.88
CA GLN A 276 -14.51 14.67 -14.33
C GLN A 276 -13.35 13.96 -15.02
N THR A 277 -12.18 13.96 -14.41
CA THR A 277 -10.96 13.42 -15.00
C THR A 277 -10.51 12.10 -14.38
N GLY A 278 -10.91 11.80 -13.14
CA GLY A 278 -10.42 10.66 -12.36
C GLY A 278 -8.93 10.75 -12.03
N LYS A 279 -8.40 11.97 -11.94
CA LYS A 279 -7.01 12.27 -11.60
C LYS A 279 -6.98 13.22 -10.40
N LEU A 280 -5.85 13.27 -9.71
CA LEU A 280 -5.69 14.20 -8.59
C LEU A 280 -6.10 15.62 -9.00
N ASN A 281 -7.07 16.17 -8.27
CA ASN A 281 -7.54 17.54 -8.50
C ASN A 281 -6.41 18.53 -8.15
N PRO A 282 -6.01 19.41 -9.08
CA PRO A 282 -4.93 20.37 -8.86
C PRO A 282 -5.15 21.32 -7.70
N ASP A 283 -6.39 21.52 -7.22
CA ASP A 283 -6.68 22.35 -6.05
C ASP A 283 -6.16 21.75 -4.75
N TYR A 284 -5.95 20.43 -4.69
CA TYR A 284 -5.46 19.72 -3.51
C TYR A 284 -3.94 19.69 -3.40
N THR A 285 -3.22 20.11 -4.43
CA THR A 285 -1.76 19.95 -4.50
C THR A 285 -1.07 21.22 -5.00
N ALA A 286 0.22 21.36 -4.72
CA ALA A 286 1.05 22.42 -5.29
C ALA A 286 2.05 21.89 -6.35
N ASP A 287 2.37 20.61 -6.29
CA ASP A 287 3.37 19.97 -7.15
C ASP A 287 2.79 18.84 -8.02
N GLY A 288 1.50 18.59 -7.88
CA GLY A 288 0.80 17.55 -8.63
C GLY A 288 0.89 16.15 -8.02
N VAL A 289 1.51 16.00 -6.83
CA VAL A 289 1.81 14.72 -6.18
C VAL A 289 1.39 14.69 -4.72
N HIS A 290 1.74 15.74 -3.94
CA HIS A 290 1.54 15.80 -2.50
C HIS A 290 0.30 16.63 -2.13
N ILE A 291 -0.45 16.16 -1.13
CA ILE A 291 -1.64 16.85 -0.65
C ILE A 291 -1.23 18.02 0.27
N LEU A 292 -1.83 19.19 0.05
CA LEU A 292 -1.60 20.37 0.85
C LEU A 292 -2.11 20.19 2.29
N ALA A 293 -1.36 20.65 3.27
CA ALA A 293 -1.67 20.58 4.71
C ALA A 293 -3.07 21.07 5.08
N ARG A 294 -3.62 22.06 4.36
CA ARG A 294 -4.97 22.60 4.61
C ARG A 294 -6.09 21.57 4.43
N TYR A 295 -5.83 20.44 3.76
CA TYR A 295 -6.81 19.39 3.50
C TYR A 295 -6.65 18.16 4.43
N VAL A 296 -5.75 18.22 5.41
CA VAL A 296 -5.58 17.16 6.41
C VAL A 296 -6.86 16.90 7.20
N GLY A 297 -7.65 17.95 7.49
CA GLY A 297 -8.95 17.80 8.14
C GLY A 297 -9.97 17.00 7.32
N ASP A 298 -10.01 17.20 6.00
CA ASP A 298 -10.87 16.44 5.10
C ASP A 298 -10.40 14.99 5.01
N TRP A 299 -9.07 14.77 4.97
CA TRP A 299 -8.49 13.43 4.97
C TRP A 299 -8.75 12.69 6.28
N GLN A 300 -8.64 13.38 7.43
CA GLN A 300 -9.04 12.83 8.72
C GLN A 300 -10.51 12.37 8.71
N ASN A 301 -11.42 13.22 8.27
CA ASN A 301 -12.84 12.89 8.21
C ASN A 301 -13.08 11.66 7.34
N PHE A 302 -12.39 11.57 6.20
CA PHE A 302 -12.46 10.42 5.32
C PHE A 302 -12.05 9.12 6.01
N TYR A 303 -10.98 9.11 6.82
CA TYR A 303 -10.64 7.92 7.62
C TYR A 303 -11.68 7.61 8.68
N LEU A 304 -12.28 8.63 9.30
CA LEU A 304 -13.32 8.42 10.32
C LEU A 304 -14.62 7.88 9.73
N GLU A 305 -14.88 8.08 8.44
CA GLU A 305 -15.99 7.46 7.71
C GLU A 305 -15.70 5.99 7.33
N HIS A 306 -14.44 5.56 7.43
CA HIS A 306 -13.97 4.24 7.03
C HIS A 306 -13.47 3.41 8.23
N GLY A 307 -14.05 3.58 9.42
CA GLY A 307 -13.74 2.74 10.59
C GLY A 307 -14.30 1.33 10.46
N ILE A 308 -13.70 0.38 11.17
CA ILE A 308 -14.17 -1.00 11.30
C ILE A 308 -14.40 -1.30 12.79
N ILE A 309 -15.62 -1.71 13.13
CA ILE A 309 -15.98 -2.15 14.47
C ILE A 309 -16.28 -3.66 14.40
N LYS A 310 -15.47 -4.46 15.12
CA LYS A 310 -15.61 -5.92 15.22
C LYS A 310 -16.37 -6.34 16.47
#